data_5731d82ab2b51b84e035375ed30bd641
#
_entry.id   5731d82ab2b51b84e035375ed30bd641
#
_cell.length_a   1.000
_cell.length_b   1.000
_cell.length_c   1.000
_cell.angle_alpha   90.00
_cell.angle_beta   90.00
_cell.angle_gamma   90.00
#
_symmetry.space_group_name_H-M   'P 1'
#
loop_
_entity.id
_entity.type
_entity.pdbx_description
1 polymer ?
#
loop_
_entity_poly.entity_id
_entity_poly.type
_entity_poly.pdbx_seq_one_letter_code
_entity_poly.pdbx_strand_id
1 'polypeptide(L)'
;YEHLNDKHIILLTQDRGVNEEMVMQYTFEKQVKPKSFQTIDEMDFTMCLQGLKYHYIKNYFRFPVEKKTDFVYWGSDKSKTAGGVKSNDERLDIIKSISKNEEVSSTIIGRWPKSIRIERKWVPLKETLGYLDQSYSTLCFNWIDQTAVTGRYHEAMACNVYPFVWKDYDTNDILITEEWQRCFTKEELYDKIKDIKKSDYRMIVAKKDFLDRLPTQGDYYKEFETVFNKCLK
;
A
#
# COMPACT_ATOMS: atom_id res chain seq x y z
N TYR A 1 10.57 -14.15 -24.73
CA TYR A 1 11.24 -12.83 -24.52
C TYR A 1 12.22 -12.46 -25.64
N GLU A 2 12.40 -13.29 -26.68
CA GLU A 2 13.33 -13.04 -27.80
C GLU A 2 13.13 -11.67 -28.48
N HIS A 3 11.89 -11.17 -28.52
CA HIS A 3 11.57 -9.84 -29.08
C HIS A 3 12.19 -8.66 -28.31
N LEU A 4 12.72 -8.89 -27.12
CA LEU A 4 13.41 -7.90 -26.28
C LEU A 4 14.93 -7.83 -26.54
N ASN A 5 15.46 -8.80 -27.33
CA ASN A 5 16.87 -8.75 -27.70
C ASN A 5 17.17 -7.50 -28.54
N ASP A 6 18.32 -6.93 -28.33
CA ASP A 6 18.79 -5.70 -28.99
C ASP A 6 17.89 -4.46 -28.80
N LYS A 7 16.99 -4.50 -27.82
CA LYS A 7 16.14 -3.37 -27.43
C LYS A 7 16.74 -2.61 -26.25
N HIS A 8 16.38 -1.34 -26.16
CA HIS A 8 16.59 -0.57 -24.95
C HIS A 8 15.41 -0.89 -24.00
N ILE A 9 15.74 -1.40 -22.83
CA ILE A 9 14.74 -1.80 -21.83
C ILE A 9 14.83 -0.84 -20.65
N ILE A 10 13.70 -0.22 -20.30
CA ILE A 10 13.52 0.55 -19.08
C ILE A 10 12.48 -0.18 -18.24
N LEU A 11 12.87 -0.63 -17.05
CA LEU A 11 12.00 -1.30 -16.11
C LEU A 11 11.64 -0.37 -14.97
N LEU A 12 10.35 -0.18 -14.74
CA LEU A 12 9.84 0.46 -13.53
C LEU A 12 9.77 -0.58 -12.42
N THR A 13 10.49 -0.35 -11.33
CA THR A 13 10.52 -1.24 -10.17
C THR A 13 9.75 -0.63 -9.00
N GLN A 14 9.07 -1.47 -8.23
CA GLN A 14 8.37 -1.05 -7.02
C GLN A 14 9.19 -1.31 -5.74
N ASP A 15 10.33 -1.92 -5.88
CA ASP A 15 11.18 -2.29 -4.76
C ASP A 15 12.57 -1.67 -4.93
N ARG A 16 13.00 -0.88 -3.96
CA ARG A 16 14.38 -0.37 -3.91
C ARG A 16 15.38 -1.52 -3.91
N GLY A 17 16.44 -1.35 -4.68
CA GLY A 17 17.53 -2.33 -4.76
C GLY A 17 17.31 -3.43 -5.79
N VAL A 18 16.25 -3.40 -6.57
CA VAL A 18 16.14 -4.24 -7.76
C VAL A 18 17.09 -3.70 -8.82
N ASN A 19 18.09 -4.46 -9.14
CA ASN A 19 19.09 -4.10 -10.17
C ASN A 19 18.95 -4.96 -11.44
N GLU A 20 19.69 -4.58 -12.47
CA GLU A 20 19.69 -5.27 -13.76
C GLU A 20 19.98 -6.77 -13.62
N GLU A 21 20.97 -7.14 -12.80
CA GLU A 21 21.38 -8.53 -12.62
C GLU A 21 20.23 -9.38 -12.03
N MET A 22 19.53 -8.85 -11.02
CA MET A 22 18.37 -9.52 -10.42
C MET A 22 17.24 -9.70 -11.44
N VAL A 23 16.93 -8.67 -12.22
CA VAL A 23 15.87 -8.75 -13.24
C VAL A 23 16.24 -9.75 -14.33
N MET A 24 17.45 -9.71 -14.82
CA MET A 24 17.93 -10.64 -15.84
C MET A 24 17.92 -12.08 -15.34
N GLN A 25 18.26 -12.29 -14.07
CA GLN A 25 18.28 -13.63 -13.48
C GLN A 25 16.88 -14.19 -13.20
N TYR A 26 15.98 -13.39 -12.61
CA TYR A 26 14.71 -13.87 -12.08
C TYR A 26 13.53 -13.65 -13.03
N THR A 27 13.56 -12.61 -13.86
CA THR A 27 12.46 -12.31 -14.77
C THR A 27 12.67 -12.89 -16.15
N PHE A 28 13.89 -12.75 -16.67
CA PHE A 28 14.22 -13.14 -18.03
C PHE A 28 15.05 -14.44 -18.12
N GLU A 29 15.36 -15.05 -16.97
CA GLU A 29 16.15 -16.29 -16.90
C GLU A 29 17.43 -16.24 -17.75
N LYS A 30 18.06 -15.06 -17.88
CA LYS A 30 19.24 -14.80 -18.72
C LYS A 30 19.04 -15.04 -20.23
N GLN A 31 17.80 -15.13 -20.68
CA GLN A 31 17.49 -15.39 -22.09
C GLN A 31 17.45 -14.13 -22.97
N VAL A 32 17.38 -12.95 -22.35
CA VAL A 32 17.32 -11.66 -23.05
C VAL A 32 18.69 -11.00 -23.07
N LYS A 33 19.07 -10.50 -24.23
CA LYS A 33 20.30 -9.69 -24.41
C LYS A 33 19.91 -8.29 -24.88
N PRO A 34 19.55 -7.39 -23.97
CA PRO A 34 19.15 -6.04 -24.33
C PRO A 34 20.35 -5.23 -24.80
N LYS A 35 20.11 -4.25 -25.66
CA LYS A 35 21.11 -3.27 -26.06
C LYS A 35 21.50 -2.36 -24.89
N SER A 36 20.52 -1.97 -24.09
CA SER A 36 20.72 -1.34 -22.79
C SER A 36 19.59 -1.74 -21.85
N PHE A 37 19.89 -1.76 -20.55
CA PHE A 37 18.94 -2.03 -19.52
C PHE A 37 19.08 -0.98 -18.41
N GLN A 38 17.98 -0.38 -18.02
CA GLN A 38 17.94 0.58 -16.91
C GLN A 38 16.76 0.25 -16.01
N THR A 39 16.96 0.43 -14.73
CA THR A 39 15.88 0.38 -13.74
C THR A 39 15.56 1.79 -13.26
N ILE A 40 14.30 2.13 -13.24
CA ILE A 40 13.80 3.34 -12.60
C ILE A 40 13.08 2.91 -11.34
N ASP A 41 13.55 3.41 -10.19
CA ASP A 41 12.85 3.19 -8.92
C ASP A 41 11.56 4.02 -8.95
N GLU A 42 10.45 3.38 -8.60
CA GLU A 42 9.17 4.04 -8.44
C GLU A 42 9.24 5.22 -7.45
N MET A 43 10.18 5.17 -6.51
CA MET A 43 10.42 6.23 -5.54
C MET A 43 11.07 7.49 -6.12
N ASP A 44 11.57 7.42 -7.37
CA ASP A 44 12.04 8.60 -8.09
C ASP A 44 10.88 9.46 -8.63
N PHE A 45 9.66 8.95 -8.51
CA PHE A 45 8.44 9.69 -8.83
C PHE A 45 7.79 10.19 -7.55
N THR A 46 7.47 11.48 -7.48
CA THR A 46 6.71 12.05 -6.36
C THR A 46 5.33 11.38 -6.22
N MET A 47 4.83 10.85 -7.31
CA MET A 47 3.47 10.36 -7.46
C MET A 47 3.36 8.95 -8.00
N CYS A 48 4.38 8.22 -7.94
CA CYS A 48 4.61 6.84 -8.36
C CYS A 48 3.44 6.08 -9.05
N LEU A 49 3.70 4.89 -9.52
CA LEU A 49 2.72 3.91 -10.07
C LEU A 49 1.46 3.70 -9.19
N GLN A 50 1.49 4.16 -7.96
CA GLN A 50 0.32 4.18 -7.08
C GLN A 50 -0.76 5.13 -7.60
N GLY A 51 -0.42 6.22 -8.25
CA GLY A 51 -1.37 7.06 -8.98
C GLY A 51 -2.08 6.31 -10.11
N LEU A 52 -1.36 5.46 -10.87
CA LEU A 52 -1.96 4.57 -11.87
C LEU A 52 -2.82 3.48 -11.22
N LYS A 53 -2.33 2.88 -10.16
CA LYS A 53 -3.08 1.90 -9.38
C LYS A 53 -4.37 2.52 -8.82
N TYR A 54 -4.30 3.76 -8.40
CA TYR A 54 -5.46 4.53 -7.97
C TYR A 54 -6.43 4.79 -9.12
N HIS A 55 -5.99 5.21 -10.29
CA HIS A 55 -6.87 5.35 -11.45
C HIS A 55 -7.56 4.06 -11.83
N TYR A 56 -6.85 2.95 -11.70
CA TYR A 56 -7.44 1.62 -11.85
C TYR A 56 -8.49 1.35 -10.79
N ILE A 57 -8.21 1.67 -9.52
CA ILE A 57 -9.11 1.47 -8.38
C ILE A 57 -10.24 2.50 -8.38
N LYS A 58 -10.03 3.73 -8.84
CA LYS A 58 -11.08 4.76 -8.97
C LYS A 58 -12.28 4.28 -9.77
N ASN A 59 -12.05 3.46 -10.79
CA ASN A 59 -13.13 2.86 -11.56
C ASN A 59 -13.92 1.80 -10.77
N TYR A 60 -13.43 1.43 -9.60
CA TYR A 60 -14.04 0.46 -8.68
C TYR A 60 -14.57 1.10 -7.39
N PHE A 61 -14.79 2.43 -7.38
CA PHE A 61 -15.44 3.06 -6.23
C PHE A 61 -16.74 2.34 -5.92
N ARG A 62 -16.77 1.74 -4.74
CA ARG A 62 -17.89 0.92 -4.30
C ARG A 62 -18.85 1.79 -3.51
N PHE A 63 -20.11 1.48 -3.63
CA PHE A 63 -21.11 2.09 -2.75
C PHE A 63 -20.88 1.63 -1.31
N PRO A 64 -21.16 2.49 -0.34
CA PRO A 64 -21.12 2.10 1.06
C PRO A 64 -21.94 0.84 1.30
N VAL A 65 -21.36 -0.13 1.99
CA VAL A 65 -22.05 -1.34 2.44
C VAL A 65 -22.09 -1.36 3.97
N GLU A 66 -22.96 -2.17 4.51
CA GLU A 66 -23.07 -2.36 5.96
C GLU A 66 -21.72 -2.86 6.52
N LYS A 67 -21.21 -2.13 7.51
CA LYS A 67 -19.97 -2.47 8.19
C LYS A 67 -20.21 -3.59 9.20
N LYS A 68 -19.33 -4.61 9.19
CA LYS A 68 -19.43 -5.80 10.04
C LYS A 68 -18.28 -5.94 11.03
N THR A 69 -17.13 -5.37 10.69
CA THR A 69 -15.93 -5.47 11.52
C THR A 69 -15.31 -4.11 11.76
N ASP A 70 -14.62 -3.98 12.88
CA ASP A 70 -13.99 -2.74 13.29
C ASP A 70 -12.72 -2.47 12.51
N PHE A 71 -12.02 -3.55 12.21
CA PHE A 71 -10.69 -3.47 11.65
C PHE A 71 -10.45 -4.58 10.62
N VAL A 72 -9.79 -4.24 9.52
CA VAL A 72 -9.31 -5.20 8.52
C VAL A 72 -7.83 -4.98 8.26
N TYR A 73 -7.09 -6.06 8.11
CA TYR A 73 -5.71 -6.00 7.65
C TYR A 73 -5.41 -7.09 6.64
N TRP A 74 -4.78 -6.74 5.54
CA TRP A 74 -4.36 -7.68 4.50
C TRP A 74 -2.89 -7.53 4.20
N GLY A 75 -2.20 -8.65 4.09
CA GLY A 75 -0.77 -8.69 3.86
C GLY A 75 -0.16 -9.99 4.32
N SER A 76 1.16 -10.01 4.46
CA SER A 76 1.88 -11.20 4.90
C SER A 76 3.01 -10.84 5.84
N ASP A 77 3.38 -11.77 6.70
CA ASP A 77 4.62 -11.68 7.46
C ASP A 77 5.82 -11.69 6.48
N LYS A 78 6.69 -10.70 6.65
CA LYS A 78 7.86 -10.48 5.82
C LYS A 78 9.18 -10.82 6.54
N SER A 79 9.11 -11.41 7.72
CA SER A 79 10.29 -11.77 8.53
C SER A 79 11.28 -12.70 7.82
N LYS A 80 10.81 -13.42 6.78
CA LYS A 80 11.61 -14.37 6.00
C LYS A 80 12.08 -13.82 4.66
N THR A 81 11.78 -12.58 4.31
CA THR A 81 12.29 -11.98 3.08
C THR A 81 13.69 -11.44 3.30
N ALA A 82 14.58 -11.69 2.34
CA ALA A 82 15.95 -11.16 2.38
C ALA A 82 15.91 -9.63 2.54
N GLY A 83 16.57 -9.12 3.57
CA GLY A 83 16.59 -7.68 3.86
C GLY A 83 15.86 -7.23 5.11
N GLY A 84 15.27 -8.17 5.87
CA GLY A 84 14.65 -8.01 7.21
C GLY A 84 14.11 -6.60 7.51
N VAL A 85 12.83 -6.41 7.34
CA VAL A 85 12.18 -5.11 7.55
C VAL A 85 12.22 -4.77 9.03
N LYS A 86 12.94 -3.75 9.43
CA LYS A 86 12.99 -3.28 10.85
C LYS A 86 11.59 -3.03 11.42
N SER A 87 10.67 -2.54 10.60
CA SER A 87 9.27 -2.31 10.99
C SER A 87 8.42 -3.58 11.02
N ASN A 88 8.92 -4.73 10.54
CA ASN A 88 8.11 -5.95 10.47
C ASN A 88 7.77 -6.50 11.85
N ASP A 89 8.69 -6.44 12.80
CA ASP A 89 8.46 -6.94 14.16
C ASP A 89 7.41 -6.10 14.88
N GLU A 90 7.49 -4.76 14.76
CA GLU A 90 6.50 -3.84 15.31
C GLU A 90 5.13 -4.06 14.65
N ARG A 91 5.07 -4.17 13.32
CA ARG A 91 3.87 -4.49 12.57
C ARG A 91 3.28 -5.84 13.01
N LEU A 92 4.11 -6.86 13.12
CA LEU A 92 3.70 -8.20 13.56
C LEU A 92 3.10 -8.18 14.96
N ASP A 93 3.74 -7.45 15.89
CA ASP A 93 3.26 -7.30 17.26
C ASP A 93 1.91 -6.58 17.31
N ILE A 94 1.74 -5.51 16.54
CA ILE A 94 0.48 -4.77 16.47
C ILE A 94 -0.65 -5.66 15.91
N ILE A 95 -0.43 -6.33 14.78
CA ILE A 95 -1.44 -7.19 14.15
C ILE A 95 -1.79 -8.37 15.06
N LYS A 96 -0.81 -8.96 15.73
CA LYS A 96 -1.02 -10.01 16.72
C LYS A 96 -1.87 -9.51 17.90
N SER A 97 -1.58 -8.33 18.38
CA SER A 97 -2.29 -7.71 19.49
C SER A 97 -3.76 -7.44 19.11
N ILE A 98 -4.01 -6.86 17.94
CA ILE A 98 -5.38 -6.62 17.41
C ILE A 98 -6.13 -7.95 17.25
N SER A 99 -5.49 -8.97 16.67
CA SER A 99 -6.14 -10.27 16.43
C SER A 99 -6.58 -11.00 17.70
N LYS A 100 -6.07 -10.60 18.85
CA LYS A 100 -6.39 -11.16 20.17
C LYS A 100 -7.27 -10.27 21.03
N ASN A 101 -7.51 -9.05 20.58
CA ASN A 101 -8.31 -8.10 21.32
C ASN A 101 -9.81 -8.45 21.15
N GLU A 102 -10.47 -8.83 22.22
CA GLU A 102 -11.90 -9.20 22.21
C GLU A 102 -12.83 -8.00 22.05
N GLU A 103 -12.34 -6.78 22.32
CA GLU A 103 -13.12 -5.55 22.17
C GLU A 103 -13.11 -5.00 20.72
N VAL A 104 -12.24 -5.53 19.87
CA VAL A 104 -12.09 -5.11 18.47
C VAL A 104 -12.38 -6.31 17.56
N SER A 105 -13.50 -6.26 16.87
CA SER A 105 -13.78 -7.26 15.84
C SER A 105 -12.83 -7.04 14.64
N SER A 106 -11.99 -8.03 14.35
CA SER A 106 -10.95 -7.88 13.32
C SER A 106 -10.97 -8.99 12.29
N THR A 107 -10.72 -8.63 11.03
CA THR A 107 -10.49 -9.53 9.92
C THR A 107 -9.05 -9.42 9.45
N ILE A 108 -8.27 -10.48 9.62
CA ILE A 108 -6.87 -10.53 9.20
C ILE A 108 -6.72 -11.51 8.04
N ILE A 109 -6.19 -11.03 6.91
CA ILE A 109 -6.02 -11.81 5.67
C ILE A 109 -4.53 -11.88 5.34
N GLY A 110 -4.07 -13.06 4.94
CA GLY A 110 -2.71 -13.25 4.46
C GLY A 110 -1.94 -14.37 5.12
N ARG A 111 -0.64 -14.42 4.88
CA ARG A 111 0.25 -15.45 5.45
C ARG A 111 0.92 -14.92 6.71
N TRP A 112 0.40 -15.35 7.85
CA TRP A 112 0.84 -14.92 9.18
C TRP A 112 1.28 -16.09 10.04
N PRO A 113 2.09 -15.88 11.09
CA PRO A 113 2.38 -16.89 12.10
C PRO A 113 1.12 -17.45 12.74
N LYS A 114 1.18 -18.69 13.22
CA LYS A 114 0.06 -19.36 13.90
C LYS A 114 -0.47 -18.60 15.14
N SER A 115 0.32 -17.70 15.69
CA SER A 115 -0.06 -16.85 16.84
C SER A 115 -1.06 -15.76 16.50
N ILE A 116 -1.32 -15.53 15.22
CA ILE A 116 -2.30 -14.56 14.72
C ILE A 116 -3.51 -15.31 14.20
N ARG A 117 -4.70 -14.93 14.68
CA ARG A 117 -5.96 -15.44 14.13
C ARG A 117 -6.17 -14.83 12.74
N ILE A 118 -6.26 -15.68 11.72
CA ILE A 118 -6.46 -15.25 10.34
C ILE A 118 -7.80 -15.74 9.81
N GLU A 119 -8.46 -14.93 9.00
CA GLU A 119 -9.67 -15.31 8.28
C GLU A 119 -9.31 -16.22 7.10
N ARG A 120 -8.40 -15.80 6.23
CA ARG A 120 -7.90 -16.58 5.10
C ARG A 120 -6.43 -16.34 4.81
N LYS A 121 -5.72 -17.39 4.39
CA LYS A 121 -4.29 -17.30 4.04
C LYS A 121 -4.03 -16.55 2.74
N TRP A 122 -4.93 -16.64 1.80
CA TRP A 122 -4.84 -15.95 0.51
C TRP A 122 -6.24 -15.68 -0.02
N VAL A 123 -6.42 -14.51 -0.59
CA VAL A 123 -7.69 -14.05 -1.15
C VAL A 123 -7.37 -13.26 -2.42
N PRO A 124 -8.07 -13.50 -3.54
CA PRO A 124 -7.97 -12.66 -4.71
C PRO A 124 -8.30 -11.19 -4.40
N LEU A 125 -7.69 -10.24 -5.12
CA LEU A 125 -7.91 -8.81 -4.88
C LEU A 125 -9.40 -8.43 -4.82
N LYS A 126 -10.20 -8.98 -5.73
CA LYS A 126 -11.65 -8.72 -5.78
C LYS A 126 -12.36 -9.11 -4.47
N GLU A 127 -11.99 -10.25 -3.89
CA GLU A 127 -12.55 -10.70 -2.61
C GLU A 127 -11.99 -9.88 -1.44
N THR A 128 -10.70 -9.50 -1.49
CA THR A 128 -10.09 -8.60 -0.51
C THR A 128 -10.87 -7.29 -0.41
N LEU A 129 -11.21 -6.68 -1.54
CA LEU A 129 -12.02 -5.47 -1.58
C LEU A 129 -13.37 -5.65 -0.88
N GLY A 130 -13.97 -6.85 -0.97
CA GLY A 130 -15.21 -7.20 -0.27
C GLY A 130 -15.06 -7.20 1.26
N TYR A 131 -13.93 -7.67 1.79
CA TYR A 131 -13.63 -7.58 3.22
C TYR A 131 -13.37 -6.14 3.67
N LEU A 132 -12.68 -5.36 2.83
CA LEU A 132 -12.44 -3.96 3.10
C LEU A 132 -13.77 -3.20 3.20
N ASP A 133 -14.64 -3.33 2.22
CA ASP A 133 -15.95 -2.66 2.21
C ASP A 133 -16.75 -2.88 3.50
N GLN A 134 -16.61 -4.04 4.12
CA GLN A 134 -17.34 -4.43 5.33
C GLN A 134 -16.63 -4.01 6.63
N SER A 135 -15.53 -3.27 6.56
CA SER A 135 -14.75 -2.88 7.74
C SER A 135 -14.72 -1.38 7.93
N TYR A 136 -14.67 -0.92 9.19
CA TYR A 136 -14.60 0.51 9.52
C TYR A 136 -13.21 1.08 9.28
N SER A 137 -12.15 0.34 9.62
CA SER A 137 -10.79 0.85 9.60
C SER A 137 -9.75 -0.18 9.17
N THR A 138 -8.58 0.32 8.83
CA THR A 138 -7.36 -0.45 8.59
C THR A 138 -6.15 0.31 9.11
N LEU A 139 -4.95 -0.29 9.03
CA LEU A 139 -3.69 0.35 9.35
C LEU A 139 -2.70 0.20 8.21
N CYS A 140 -2.08 1.30 7.81
CA CYS A 140 -1.04 1.34 6.81
C CYS A 140 0.33 1.49 7.47
N PHE A 141 1.27 0.68 7.02
CA PHE A 141 2.68 0.75 7.40
C PHE A 141 3.53 1.06 6.20
N ASN A 142 4.61 1.78 6.40
CA ASN A 142 5.65 1.89 5.41
C ASN A 142 6.43 0.59 5.30
N TRP A 143 6.90 0.37 4.10
CA TRP A 143 7.94 -0.58 3.81
C TRP A 143 9.27 0.13 4.05
N ILE A 144 10.22 -0.49 4.74
CA ILE A 144 11.55 -0.01 5.14
C ILE A 144 11.87 1.43 4.67
N ASP A 145 11.98 2.36 5.61
CA ASP A 145 12.43 3.76 5.39
C ASP A 145 11.68 4.53 4.27
N GLN A 146 10.51 4.06 3.86
CA GLN A 146 9.71 4.73 2.85
C GLN A 146 8.72 5.68 3.50
N THR A 147 8.81 6.93 3.09
CA THR A 147 7.88 7.99 3.50
C THR A 147 6.67 8.10 2.58
N ALA A 148 6.63 7.28 1.52
CA ALA A 148 5.60 7.34 0.50
C ALA A 148 4.29 6.66 0.92
N VAL A 149 3.20 7.11 0.33
CA VAL A 149 1.88 6.50 0.49
C VAL A 149 1.79 5.20 -0.31
N THR A 150 1.44 4.10 0.34
CA THR A 150 1.37 2.77 -0.28
C THR A 150 0.04 2.51 -0.97
N GLY A 151 0.01 1.56 -1.92
CA GLY A 151 -1.23 1.13 -2.59
C GLY A 151 -2.34 0.69 -1.64
N ARG A 152 -1.99 0.24 -0.43
CA ARG A 152 -2.97 -0.13 0.60
C ARG A 152 -3.81 1.05 1.09
N TYR A 153 -3.21 2.23 1.20
CA TYR A 153 -3.94 3.45 1.55
C TYR A 153 -4.99 3.78 0.48
N HIS A 154 -4.61 3.70 -0.79
CA HIS A 154 -5.51 3.92 -1.92
C HIS A 154 -6.64 2.87 -1.97
N GLU A 155 -6.33 1.61 -1.72
CA GLU A 155 -7.31 0.52 -1.65
C GLU A 155 -8.34 0.77 -0.54
N ALA A 156 -7.88 1.18 0.64
CA ALA A 156 -8.74 1.54 1.76
C ALA A 156 -9.67 2.69 1.41
N MET A 157 -9.14 3.77 0.86
CA MET A 157 -9.95 4.94 0.46
C MET A 157 -10.99 4.59 -0.61
N ALA A 158 -10.64 3.73 -1.57
CA ALA A 158 -11.59 3.27 -2.60
C ALA A 158 -12.76 2.45 -2.00
N CYS A 159 -12.52 1.73 -0.91
CA CYS A 159 -13.51 0.88 -0.25
C CYS A 159 -14.21 1.56 0.95
N ASN A 160 -14.06 2.85 1.14
CA ASN A 160 -14.61 3.59 2.29
C ASN A 160 -14.19 3.00 3.65
N VAL A 161 -12.93 2.55 3.74
CA VAL A 161 -12.29 2.08 4.96
C VAL A 161 -11.37 3.17 5.46
N TYR A 162 -11.51 3.58 6.70
CA TYR A 162 -10.67 4.62 7.26
C TYR A 162 -9.23 4.12 7.47
N PRO A 163 -8.24 4.66 6.76
CA PRO A 163 -6.87 4.22 6.88
C PRO A 163 -6.19 4.97 8.01
N PHE A 164 -6.01 4.31 9.15
CA PHE A 164 -4.99 4.76 10.08
C PHE A 164 -3.61 4.53 9.50
N VAL A 165 -2.64 5.34 9.89
CA VAL A 165 -1.27 5.25 9.43
C VAL A 165 -0.33 5.18 10.62
N TRP A 166 0.72 4.36 10.50
CA TRP A 166 1.71 4.29 11.56
C TRP A 166 2.64 5.51 11.52
N LYS A 167 3.21 5.87 12.64
CA LYS A 167 3.97 7.11 12.91
C LYS A 167 4.88 7.61 11.77
N ASP A 168 5.55 6.69 11.06
CA ASP A 168 6.53 7.03 10.03
C ASP A 168 5.94 7.01 8.60
N TYR A 169 4.62 6.96 8.47
CA TYR A 169 3.93 6.89 7.19
C TYR A 169 3.67 8.27 6.61
N ASP A 170 4.01 8.48 5.31
CA ASP A 170 3.78 9.76 4.60
C ASP A 170 4.27 10.98 5.40
N THR A 171 5.53 10.95 5.84
CA THR A 171 6.11 12.04 6.66
C THR A 171 6.23 13.36 5.93
N ASN A 172 6.04 13.38 4.62
CA ASN A 172 6.02 14.59 3.80
C ASN A 172 4.60 15.15 3.61
N ASP A 173 3.59 14.55 4.24
CA ASP A 173 2.17 14.94 4.15
C ASP A 173 1.67 15.08 2.71
N ILE A 174 2.06 14.14 1.84
CA ILE A 174 1.69 14.14 0.42
C ILE A 174 0.18 13.95 0.26
N LEU A 175 -0.39 12.95 0.92
CA LEU A 175 -1.82 12.65 0.88
C LEU A 175 -2.51 12.77 2.25
N ILE A 176 -1.77 12.65 3.35
CA ILE A 176 -2.31 12.63 4.69
C ILE A 176 -2.15 13.99 5.33
N THR A 177 -3.27 14.65 5.61
CA THR A 177 -3.31 15.98 6.22
C THR A 177 -3.80 15.96 7.66
N GLU A 178 -4.54 14.91 8.02
CA GLU A 178 -5.19 14.85 9.31
C GLU A 178 -4.31 14.10 10.31
N GLU A 179 -3.79 14.81 11.31
CA GLU A 179 -2.99 14.26 12.40
C GLU A 179 -3.70 13.08 13.09
N TRP A 180 -5.02 13.13 13.15
CA TRP A 180 -5.81 12.08 13.75
C TRP A 180 -5.69 10.70 13.06
N GLN A 181 -5.29 10.66 11.79
CA GLN A 181 -5.02 9.40 11.09
C GLN A 181 -3.74 8.72 11.58
N ARG A 182 -2.78 9.48 12.12
CA ARG A 182 -1.51 8.93 12.60
C ARG A 182 -1.68 8.27 13.96
N CYS A 183 -1.05 7.12 14.12
CA CYS A 183 -1.01 6.38 15.36
C CYS A 183 0.44 6.16 15.78
N PHE A 184 0.76 6.52 17.00
CA PHE A 184 2.10 6.41 17.57
C PHE A 184 2.22 5.23 18.53
N THR A 185 1.11 4.78 19.13
CA THR A 185 1.06 3.66 20.05
C THR A 185 -0.11 2.71 19.70
N LYS A 186 -0.07 1.51 20.25
CA LYS A 186 -1.15 0.52 20.08
C LYS A 186 -2.42 0.96 20.81
N GLU A 187 -2.27 1.55 21.97
CA GLU A 187 -3.35 2.06 22.80
C GLU A 187 -4.13 3.15 22.05
N GLU A 188 -3.39 4.11 21.50
CA GLU A 188 -3.98 5.16 20.65
C GLU A 188 -4.72 4.59 19.45
N LEU A 189 -4.16 3.59 18.79
CA LEU A 189 -4.82 2.91 17.67
C LEU A 189 -6.13 2.25 18.10
N TYR A 190 -6.17 1.59 19.27
CA TYR A 190 -7.39 0.96 19.78
C TYR A 190 -8.48 1.97 20.08
N ASP A 191 -8.13 3.07 20.72
CA ASP A 191 -9.09 4.13 21.02
C ASP A 191 -9.66 4.74 19.73
N LYS A 192 -8.80 4.99 18.74
CA LYS A 192 -9.22 5.50 17.44
C LYS A 192 -10.07 4.51 16.65
N ILE A 193 -9.80 3.21 16.70
CA ILE A 193 -10.67 2.18 16.09
C ILE A 193 -12.07 2.19 16.73
N LYS A 194 -12.16 2.37 18.04
CA LYS A 194 -13.45 2.46 18.74
C LYS A 194 -14.20 3.73 18.37
N ASP A 195 -13.50 4.83 18.20
CA ASP A 195 -14.09 6.13 17.91
C ASP A 195 -14.54 6.31 16.47
N ILE A 196 -13.82 5.72 15.50
CA ILE A 196 -14.16 5.87 14.08
C ILE A 196 -15.55 5.30 13.76
N LYS A 197 -16.01 4.29 14.48
CA LYS A 197 -17.36 3.73 14.35
C LYS A 197 -18.46 4.75 14.60
N LYS A 198 -18.17 5.79 15.37
CA LYS A 198 -19.12 6.82 15.79
C LYS A 198 -19.11 8.03 14.89
N SER A 199 -18.25 8.05 13.85
CA SER A 199 -17.97 9.26 13.09
C SER A 199 -17.83 9.01 11.59
N ASP A 200 -18.99 8.92 10.91
CA ASP A 200 -19.01 8.92 9.42
C ASP A 200 -18.39 10.19 8.84
N TYR A 201 -18.43 11.30 9.57
CA TYR A 201 -17.84 12.58 9.15
C TYR A 201 -16.34 12.49 8.87
N ARG A 202 -15.56 11.79 9.72
CA ARG A 202 -14.11 11.65 9.52
C ARG A 202 -13.77 10.95 8.23
N MET A 203 -14.50 9.90 7.86
CA MET A 203 -14.30 9.21 6.60
C MET A 203 -14.61 10.11 5.40
N ILE A 204 -15.66 10.91 5.49
CA ILE A 204 -16.04 11.86 4.43
C ILE A 204 -14.95 12.92 4.24
N VAL A 205 -14.44 13.50 5.33
CA VAL A 205 -13.37 14.49 5.29
C VAL A 205 -12.08 13.89 4.72
N ALA A 206 -11.62 12.76 5.27
CA ALA A 206 -10.42 12.10 4.80
C ALA A 206 -10.50 11.74 3.31
N LYS A 207 -11.65 11.27 2.85
CA LYS A 207 -11.86 10.94 1.43
C LYS A 207 -11.87 12.18 0.54
N LYS A 208 -12.46 13.27 0.99
CA LYS A 208 -12.44 14.53 0.26
C LYS A 208 -11.02 15.05 0.13
N ASP A 209 -10.29 15.17 1.23
CA ASP A 209 -8.92 15.65 1.26
C ASP A 209 -7.99 14.77 0.40
N PHE A 210 -8.17 13.46 0.45
CA PHE A 210 -7.46 12.52 -0.42
C PHE A 210 -7.73 12.79 -1.90
N LEU A 211 -9.00 12.95 -2.29
CA LEU A 211 -9.37 13.23 -3.69
C LEU A 211 -8.86 14.59 -4.18
N ASP A 212 -8.89 15.59 -3.33
CA ASP A 212 -8.42 16.95 -3.67
C ASP A 212 -6.89 16.99 -3.86
N ARG A 213 -6.15 16.11 -3.21
CA ARG A 213 -4.68 16.03 -3.30
C ARG A 213 -4.17 15.07 -4.37
N LEU A 214 -5.02 14.22 -4.91
CA LEU A 214 -4.61 13.33 -5.98
C LEU A 214 -4.24 14.14 -7.22
N PRO A 215 -3.10 13.80 -7.85
CA PRO A 215 -2.72 14.44 -9.09
C PRO A 215 -3.72 14.13 -10.17
N THR A 216 -3.81 15.03 -11.10
CA THR A 216 -4.52 14.77 -12.35
C THR A 216 -3.72 13.75 -13.17
N GLN A 217 -4.40 13.07 -14.09
CA GLN A 217 -3.74 12.21 -15.06
C GLN A 217 -2.69 12.99 -15.88
N GLY A 218 -2.94 14.26 -16.16
CA GLY A 218 -2.00 15.13 -16.86
C GLY A 218 -0.71 15.41 -16.08
N ASP A 219 -0.81 15.60 -14.77
CA ASP A 219 0.35 15.81 -13.91
C ASP A 219 1.23 14.56 -13.85
N TYR A 220 0.59 13.39 -13.73
CA TYR A 220 1.29 12.11 -13.78
C TYR A 220 2.06 11.91 -15.11
N TYR A 221 1.43 12.19 -16.25
CA TYR A 221 2.09 12.02 -17.54
C TYR A 221 3.28 12.98 -17.72
N LYS A 222 3.19 14.21 -17.24
CA LYS A 222 4.30 15.17 -17.28
C LYS A 222 5.48 14.69 -16.44
N GLU A 223 5.22 14.16 -15.25
CA GLU A 223 6.26 13.62 -14.39
C GLU A 223 6.90 12.40 -15.03
N PHE A 224 6.09 11.45 -15.53
CA PHE A 224 6.57 10.29 -16.27
C PHE A 224 7.46 10.68 -17.45
N GLU A 225 7.03 11.62 -18.28
CA GLU A 225 7.80 12.14 -19.42
C GLU A 225 9.13 12.75 -18.96
N THR A 226 9.11 13.49 -17.86
CA THR A 226 10.33 14.10 -17.31
C THR A 226 11.34 13.06 -16.87
N VAL A 227 10.91 12.02 -16.15
CA VAL A 227 11.78 10.93 -15.68
C VAL A 227 12.27 10.10 -16.86
N PHE A 228 11.37 9.75 -17.78
CA PHE A 228 11.69 8.99 -18.98
C PHE A 228 12.75 9.69 -19.84
N ASN A 229 12.62 10.99 -20.07
CA ASN A 229 13.57 11.79 -20.83
C ASN A 229 14.95 11.91 -20.15
N LYS A 230 15.02 11.81 -18.83
CA LYS A 230 16.32 11.73 -18.12
C LYS A 230 17.03 10.41 -18.37
N CYS A 231 16.29 9.32 -18.53
CA CYS A 231 16.86 7.99 -18.79
C CYS A 231 17.34 7.80 -20.23
N LEU A 232 16.85 8.61 -21.16
CA LEU A 232 17.26 8.56 -22.57
C LEU A 232 18.54 9.36 -22.88
N LYS A 233 19.02 10.16 -21.94
CA LYS A 233 20.27 10.93 -22.05
C LYS A 233 21.44 10.14 -21.51
#